data_7428c470f59c3837e9c6e4419b139b0a
#
_entry.id   7428c470f59c3837e9c6e4419b139b0a
#
_cell.length_a   1.000
_cell.length_b   1.000
_cell.length_c   1.000
_cell.angle_alpha   90.00
_cell.angle_beta   90.00
_cell.angle_gamma   90.00
#
_symmetry.space_group_name_H-M   'P 1'
#
loop_
_entity.id
_entity.type
_entity.pdbx_description
1 polymer ?
#
loop_
_entity_poly.entity_id
_entity_poly.type
_entity_poly.pdbx_seq_one_letter_code
_entity_poly.pdbx_strand_id
1 'polypeptide(L)'
;MTSEHAWRLQLARKQEWWLFWIVAVLVLGAGLGLRDPWPADEPRFALVARQMVESGQWLFPTRGNEYYPDKPPLLMWLQAASYLLVRDWRVAFLLPSLLSALGTLALVRDMGRRLWSREAGAAAAWALLFALQFTFQARRAQIDPLLVFCVTLSLYGLLRHLLRGPAIGWWWLGWAAAGLGVIAKGVGIIALLVLIPATVALWRNWPGIRAPRWHHWPTGVLAFLLPILAWGVPMLLTVQASGDPALQAYANNILFKQTGQRYAAAWHHHQPWWYFGGVILSQWLPAVLALPWVLPRWRDALRARDVRVWLPLGWLVLMLVFFGLSSGKREVYILPGLPVFCLLLGPWLAEVLPRRWPRRLLRGFSLLLGGALLLAGAAIVFGDPAFERKLAVDRGLDAATVQAAGGVLLAIGLWAAASALAFWRWPARMAVSTLTGLWLLVGLALSPLLNDSSSGRDVMREAGRIIGPQAELGLVAWKEQNLLMADRPAATFGFMQPAAEQLQRGLAWQRHSPNTHWLLMESDALGTCIDPDRARRVGQSNRRIWYLVPAAAVRADCDPLADGPSP
;
A
#
# COMPACT_ATOMS: atom_id res chain seq x y z
N MET A 1 21.25 -37.14 22.34
CA MET A 1 21.40 -35.65 22.43
C MET A 1 21.43 -35.29 23.90
N THR A 2 22.52 -34.71 24.39
CA THR A 2 22.65 -34.32 25.81
C THR A 2 21.67 -33.18 26.12
N SER A 3 21.20 -33.10 27.38
CA SER A 3 20.25 -32.07 27.86
C SER A 3 20.76 -30.65 27.58
N GLU A 4 22.08 -30.44 27.64
CA GLU A 4 22.73 -29.15 27.34
C GLU A 4 22.65 -28.77 25.87
N HIS A 5 22.73 -29.71 24.94
CA HIS A 5 22.58 -29.41 23.50
C HIS A 5 21.12 -29.01 23.17
N ALA A 6 20.16 -29.69 23.77
CA ALA A 6 18.74 -29.35 23.62
C ALA A 6 18.41 -27.94 24.18
N TRP A 7 19.00 -27.58 25.35
CA TRP A 7 18.82 -26.26 25.95
C TRP A 7 19.43 -25.15 25.12
N ARG A 8 20.66 -25.31 24.57
CA ARG A 8 21.30 -24.34 23.66
C ARG A 8 20.48 -24.12 22.38
N LEU A 9 19.91 -25.17 21.79
CA LEU A 9 19.03 -25.07 20.64
C LEU A 9 17.71 -24.33 20.96
N GLN A 10 17.14 -24.53 22.15
CA GLN A 10 15.95 -23.81 22.58
C GLN A 10 16.23 -22.32 22.80
N LEU A 11 17.36 -21.96 23.39
CA LEU A 11 17.80 -20.58 23.56
C LEU A 11 18.02 -19.89 22.21
N ALA A 12 18.74 -20.51 21.29
CA ALA A 12 18.98 -19.97 19.95
C ALA A 12 17.67 -19.74 19.19
N ARG A 13 16.67 -20.62 19.35
CA ARG A 13 15.33 -20.49 18.77
C ARG A 13 14.51 -19.35 19.40
N LYS A 14 14.60 -19.15 20.72
CA LYS A 14 13.96 -18.02 21.40
C LYS A 14 14.58 -16.69 20.97
N GLN A 15 15.91 -16.64 20.89
CA GLN A 15 16.65 -15.46 20.45
C GLN A 15 16.30 -15.09 19.01
N GLU A 16 16.24 -16.07 18.10
CA GLU A 16 15.81 -15.85 16.70
C GLU A 16 14.40 -15.30 16.62
N TRP A 17 13.47 -15.85 17.43
CA TRP A 17 12.08 -15.40 17.46
C TRP A 17 11.95 -13.96 17.92
N TRP A 18 12.61 -13.57 19.00
CA TRP A 18 12.62 -12.18 19.47
C TRP A 18 13.31 -11.23 18.51
N LEU A 19 14.46 -11.61 17.98
CA LEU A 19 15.19 -10.83 16.98
C LEU A 19 14.33 -10.56 15.74
N PHE A 20 13.62 -11.57 15.25
CA PHE A 20 12.73 -11.41 14.11
C PHE A 20 11.66 -10.34 14.37
N TRP A 21 10.96 -10.43 15.50
CA TRP A 21 9.87 -9.50 15.80
C TRP A 21 10.37 -8.09 16.10
N ILE A 22 11.48 -7.95 16.80
CA ILE A 22 12.12 -6.65 17.03
C ILE A 22 12.49 -6.01 15.69
N VAL A 23 13.15 -6.73 14.80
CA VAL A 23 13.53 -6.24 13.48
C VAL A 23 12.28 -5.93 12.63
N ALA A 24 11.26 -6.80 12.66
CA ALA A 24 10.03 -6.57 11.92
C ALA A 24 9.31 -5.28 12.36
N VAL A 25 9.16 -5.07 13.68
CA VAL A 25 8.54 -3.87 14.23
C VAL A 25 9.37 -2.63 13.91
N LEU A 26 10.69 -2.68 14.06
CA LEU A 26 11.58 -1.57 13.74
C LEU A 26 11.54 -1.21 12.24
N VAL A 27 11.67 -2.21 11.36
CA VAL A 27 11.70 -1.99 9.89
C VAL A 27 10.35 -1.49 9.38
N LEU A 28 9.25 -2.09 9.80
CA LEU A 28 7.92 -1.73 9.33
C LEU A 28 7.37 -0.48 10.01
N GLY A 29 7.69 -0.27 11.28
CA GLY A 29 7.24 0.86 12.09
C GLY A 29 8.10 2.12 11.97
N ALA A 30 9.29 2.05 11.37
CA ALA A 30 10.15 3.21 11.20
C ALA A 30 9.44 4.33 10.42
N GLY A 31 9.33 5.52 11.03
CA GLY A 31 8.63 6.66 10.43
C GLY A 31 7.14 6.76 10.79
N LEU A 32 6.60 5.83 11.57
CA LEU A 32 5.25 5.96 12.12
C LEU A 32 5.16 7.22 13.01
N GLY A 33 4.16 8.07 12.76
CA GLY A 33 4.00 9.34 13.47
C GLY A 33 4.93 10.48 13.00
N LEU A 34 5.92 10.20 12.14
CA LEU A 34 6.91 11.19 11.72
C LEU A 34 6.61 11.87 10.37
N ARG A 35 5.56 11.44 9.68
CA ARG A 35 5.13 12.02 8.40
C ARG A 35 3.62 12.10 8.28
N ASP A 36 3.17 12.93 7.40
CA ASP A 36 1.78 13.03 6.96
C ASP A 36 1.51 12.06 5.77
N PRO A 37 0.25 11.86 5.35
CA PRO A 37 -0.07 11.11 4.15
C PRO A 37 0.49 11.74 2.88
N TRP A 38 1.13 10.91 2.03
CA TRP A 38 1.72 11.35 0.76
C TRP A 38 0.92 10.88 -0.45
N PRO A 39 0.78 11.71 -1.50
CA PRO A 39 0.16 11.26 -2.75
C PRO A 39 0.86 10.01 -3.34
N ALA A 40 0.15 9.21 -4.19
CA ALA A 40 -1.17 9.55 -4.76
C ALA A 40 -2.36 9.06 -3.91
N ASP A 41 -2.25 7.96 -3.17
CA ASP A 41 -3.43 7.28 -2.59
C ASP A 41 -3.64 7.56 -1.09
N GLU A 42 -2.55 7.78 -0.31
CA GLU A 42 -2.64 7.92 1.15
C GLU A 42 -3.51 9.10 1.61
N PRO A 43 -3.38 10.33 1.03
CA PRO A 43 -4.21 11.46 1.43
C PRO A 43 -5.70 11.23 1.22
N ARG A 44 -6.06 10.48 0.17
CA ARG A 44 -7.44 10.12 -0.15
C ARG A 44 -8.07 9.31 0.97
N PHE A 45 -7.43 8.22 1.38
CA PHE A 45 -7.96 7.36 2.43
C PHE A 45 -7.95 8.05 3.79
N ALA A 46 -6.89 8.81 4.10
CA ALA A 46 -6.79 9.56 5.35
C ALA A 46 -7.85 10.67 5.44
N LEU A 47 -8.11 11.41 4.34
CA LEU A 47 -9.16 12.42 4.28
C LEU A 47 -10.54 11.83 4.52
N VAL A 48 -10.87 10.75 3.80
CA VAL A 48 -12.17 10.07 3.95
C VAL A 48 -12.33 9.55 5.39
N ALA A 49 -11.30 8.93 5.97
CA ALA A 49 -11.34 8.46 7.35
C ALA A 49 -11.50 9.62 8.36
N ARG A 50 -10.84 10.75 8.12
CA ARG A 50 -10.98 11.96 8.93
C ARG A 50 -12.42 12.50 8.88
N GLN A 51 -12.98 12.63 7.68
CA GLN A 51 -14.36 13.08 7.50
C GLN A 51 -15.37 12.14 8.12
N MET A 52 -15.14 10.81 8.11
CA MET A 52 -15.98 9.85 8.85
C MET A 52 -16.00 10.12 10.35
N VAL A 53 -14.86 10.47 10.95
CA VAL A 53 -14.80 10.79 12.39
C VAL A 53 -15.46 12.13 12.68
N GLU A 54 -15.24 13.14 11.83
CA GLU A 54 -15.75 14.50 12.02
C GLU A 54 -17.28 14.57 11.82
N SER A 55 -17.81 13.86 10.82
CA SER A 55 -19.25 13.88 10.49
C SER A 55 -20.07 12.81 11.21
N GLY A 56 -19.45 11.75 11.74
CA GLY A 56 -20.12 10.56 12.24
C GLY A 56 -20.72 9.66 11.15
N GLN A 57 -20.49 9.95 9.87
CA GLN A 57 -20.99 9.18 8.72
C GLN A 57 -20.01 8.07 8.32
N TRP A 58 -20.27 6.85 8.81
CA TRP A 58 -19.42 5.69 8.55
C TRP A 58 -19.90 4.82 7.40
N LEU A 59 -21.20 4.91 7.04
CA LEU A 59 -21.81 4.04 6.04
C LEU A 59 -21.57 4.54 4.62
N PHE A 60 -21.66 5.86 4.42
CA PHE A 60 -21.44 6.54 3.14
C PHE A 60 -20.24 7.47 3.22
N PRO A 61 -19.04 6.96 2.88
CA PRO A 61 -17.82 7.77 2.87
C PRO A 61 -17.95 9.01 1.99
N THR A 62 -17.36 10.13 2.44
CA THR A 62 -17.31 11.38 1.67
C THR A 62 -15.87 11.79 1.39
N ARG A 63 -15.68 12.55 0.31
CA ARG A 63 -14.42 13.19 -0.08
C ARG A 63 -14.73 14.65 -0.44
N GLY A 64 -14.39 15.57 0.46
CA GLY A 64 -14.91 16.93 0.41
C GLY A 64 -16.42 16.91 0.69
N ASN A 65 -17.19 17.51 -0.20
CA ASN A 65 -18.66 17.56 -0.11
C ASN A 65 -19.38 16.51 -0.98
N GLU A 66 -18.65 15.54 -1.54
CA GLU A 66 -19.21 14.50 -2.41
C GLU A 66 -19.04 13.10 -1.79
N TYR A 67 -19.98 12.18 -2.09
CA TYR A 67 -19.81 10.77 -1.74
C TYR A 67 -18.62 10.15 -2.46
N TYR A 68 -17.90 9.25 -1.77
CA TYR A 68 -16.73 8.55 -2.28
C TYR A 68 -17.02 7.07 -2.61
N PRO A 69 -17.43 6.73 -3.85
CA PRO A 69 -17.82 5.38 -4.25
C PRO A 69 -16.68 4.55 -4.83
N ASP A 70 -15.44 5.07 -4.88
CA ASP A 70 -14.33 4.42 -5.61
C ASP A 70 -13.83 3.14 -4.93
N LYS A 71 -14.00 3.02 -3.61
CA LYS A 71 -13.54 1.87 -2.82
C LYS A 71 -14.50 1.55 -1.68
N PRO A 72 -14.66 0.24 -1.35
CA PRO A 72 -15.34 -0.16 -0.14
C PRO A 72 -14.63 0.36 1.12
N PRO A 73 -15.34 0.54 2.25
CA PRO A 73 -14.88 1.40 3.35
C PRO A 73 -13.92 0.78 4.36
N LEU A 74 -13.57 -0.51 4.26
CA LEU A 74 -12.89 -1.24 5.35
C LEU A 74 -11.58 -0.59 5.79
N LEU A 75 -10.73 -0.11 4.87
CA LEU A 75 -9.49 0.57 5.26
C LEU A 75 -9.77 1.86 6.02
N MET A 76 -10.69 2.68 5.52
CA MET A 76 -11.05 3.96 6.12
C MET A 76 -11.68 3.77 7.51
N TRP A 77 -12.53 2.75 7.68
CA TRP A 77 -13.03 2.36 9.00
C TRP A 77 -11.92 2.02 9.98
N LEU A 78 -10.92 1.24 9.54
CA LEU A 78 -9.78 0.88 10.38
C LEU A 78 -8.91 2.09 10.73
N GLN A 79 -8.72 3.03 9.79
CA GLN A 79 -7.99 4.28 10.05
C GLN A 79 -8.76 5.18 11.02
N ALA A 80 -10.07 5.34 10.84
CA ALA A 80 -10.94 6.10 11.74
C ALA A 80 -10.95 5.48 13.15
N ALA A 81 -11.13 4.15 13.25
CA ALA A 81 -11.04 3.43 14.52
C ALA A 81 -9.65 3.58 15.18
N SER A 82 -8.57 3.52 14.40
CA SER A 82 -7.21 3.76 14.89
C SER A 82 -7.08 5.16 15.48
N TYR A 83 -7.64 6.18 14.82
CA TYR A 83 -7.63 7.55 15.35
C TYR A 83 -8.42 7.67 16.64
N LEU A 84 -9.58 7.03 16.76
CA LEU A 84 -10.35 7.04 18.00
C LEU A 84 -9.56 6.45 19.19
N LEU A 85 -8.64 5.51 18.92
CA LEU A 85 -7.79 4.87 19.93
C LEU A 85 -6.56 5.71 20.26
N VAL A 86 -5.81 6.17 19.25
CA VAL A 86 -4.49 6.81 19.47
C VAL A 86 -4.54 8.34 19.45
N ARG A 87 -5.61 8.96 18.94
CA ARG A 87 -5.82 10.42 18.86
C ARG A 87 -4.73 11.20 18.12
N ASP A 88 -3.99 10.54 17.25
CA ASP A 88 -2.98 11.13 16.39
C ASP A 88 -3.14 10.62 14.95
N TRP A 89 -3.45 11.51 14.00
CA TRP A 89 -3.63 11.14 12.59
C TRP A 89 -2.36 10.65 11.94
N ARG A 90 -1.16 11.13 12.33
CA ARG A 90 0.12 10.68 11.78
C ARG A 90 0.44 9.22 12.12
N VAL A 91 -0.10 8.74 13.23
CA VAL A 91 -0.04 7.32 13.62
C VAL A 91 -1.20 6.55 13.01
N ALA A 92 -2.42 7.07 13.16
CA ALA A 92 -3.66 6.37 12.85
C ALA A 92 -3.76 5.93 11.38
N PHE A 93 -3.32 6.77 10.43
CA PHE A 93 -3.47 6.45 9.01
C PHE A 93 -2.57 5.30 8.54
N LEU A 94 -1.42 5.05 9.21
CA LEU A 94 -0.49 3.96 8.89
C LEU A 94 -0.73 2.68 9.70
N LEU A 95 -1.35 2.80 10.88
CA LEU A 95 -1.50 1.69 11.82
C LEU A 95 -2.20 0.45 11.22
N PRO A 96 -3.27 0.55 10.43
CA PRO A 96 -3.89 -0.61 9.79
C PRO A 96 -2.95 -1.36 8.85
N SER A 97 -2.12 -0.65 8.08
CA SER A 97 -1.14 -1.25 7.18
C SER A 97 -0.02 -1.97 7.94
N LEU A 98 0.49 -1.35 9.00
CA LEU A 98 1.49 -1.96 9.88
C LEU A 98 0.98 -3.25 10.53
N LEU A 99 -0.21 -3.21 11.13
CA LEU A 99 -0.82 -4.38 11.78
C LEU A 99 -1.12 -5.50 10.79
N SER A 100 -1.60 -5.15 9.60
CA SER A 100 -1.84 -6.09 8.50
C SER A 100 -0.54 -6.79 8.07
N ALA A 101 0.55 -6.04 7.95
CA ALA A 101 1.85 -6.59 7.57
C ALA A 101 2.42 -7.51 8.66
N LEU A 102 2.39 -7.10 9.94
CA LEU A 102 2.82 -7.93 11.07
C LEU A 102 1.97 -9.20 11.16
N GLY A 103 0.64 -9.09 10.99
CA GLY A 103 -0.26 -10.23 10.93
C GLY A 103 0.06 -11.19 9.77
N THR A 104 0.37 -10.66 8.59
CA THR A 104 0.80 -11.47 7.43
C THR A 104 2.09 -12.23 7.72
N LEU A 105 3.09 -11.59 8.32
CA LEU A 105 4.34 -12.24 8.73
C LEU A 105 4.09 -13.37 9.75
N ALA A 106 3.19 -13.13 10.73
CA ALA A 106 2.81 -14.13 11.73
C ALA A 106 2.17 -15.36 11.07
N LEU A 107 1.22 -15.14 10.14
CA LEU A 107 0.53 -16.20 9.42
C LEU A 107 1.48 -17.02 8.53
N VAL A 108 2.36 -16.37 7.78
CA VAL A 108 3.36 -17.05 6.94
C VAL A 108 4.33 -17.88 7.79
N ARG A 109 4.83 -17.30 8.89
CA ARG A 109 5.72 -17.98 9.82
C ARG A 109 5.07 -19.21 10.44
N ASP A 110 3.84 -19.09 10.93
CA ASP A 110 3.12 -20.21 11.55
C ASP A 110 2.70 -21.27 10.52
N MET A 111 2.29 -20.87 9.31
CA MET A 111 1.95 -21.81 8.24
C MET A 111 3.17 -22.63 7.81
N GLY A 112 4.32 -21.98 7.58
CA GLY A 112 5.56 -22.68 7.25
C GLY A 112 5.99 -23.66 8.34
N ARG A 113 5.83 -23.27 9.61
CA ARG A 113 6.06 -24.14 10.77
C ARG A 113 5.15 -25.36 10.77
N ARG A 114 3.88 -25.21 10.43
CA ARG A 114 2.89 -26.30 10.44
C ARG A 114 3.03 -27.23 9.26
N LEU A 115 3.34 -26.70 8.08
CA LEU A 115 3.44 -27.50 6.87
C LEU A 115 4.77 -28.27 6.78
N TRP A 116 5.88 -27.67 7.25
CA TRP A 116 7.22 -28.27 7.15
C TRP A 116 7.96 -28.28 8.49
N SER A 117 8.53 -27.13 8.87
CA SER A 117 9.32 -27.02 10.11
C SER A 117 9.34 -25.58 10.64
N ARG A 118 9.80 -25.39 11.88
CA ARG A 118 9.98 -24.06 12.47
C ARG A 118 10.98 -23.23 11.67
N GLU A 119 12.03 -23.86 11.19
CA GLU A 119 13.09 -23.24 10.38
C GLU A 119 12.54 -22.78 9.03
N ALA A 120 11.70 -23.62 8.39
CA ALA A 120 11.03 -23.26 7.14
C ALA A 120 10.10 -22.05 7.32
N GLY A 121 9.32 -22.02 8.41
CA GLY A 121 8.46 -20.87 8.73
C GLY A 121 9.25 -19.61 9.03
N ALA A 122 10.35 -19.71 9.78
CA ALA A 122 11.25 -18.60 10.04
C ALA A 122 11.88 -18.07 8.75
N ALA A 123 12.43 -18.93 7.91
CA ALA A 123 13.05 -18.58 6.64
C ALA A 123 12.05 -17.88 5.70
N ALA A 124 10.82 -18.38 5.60
CA ALA A 124 9.75 -17.76 4.81
C ALA A 124 9.41 -16.35 5.31
N ALA A 125 9.28 -16.17 6.64
CA ALA A 125 8.97 -14.87 7.23
C ALA A 125 10.10 -13.84 7.05
N TRP A 126 11.37 -14.25 7.22
CA TRP A 126 12.52 -13.40 6.94
C TRP A 126 12.61 -13.00 5.46
N ALA A 127 12.36 -13.95 4.54
CA ALA A 127 12.34 -13.67 3.11
C ALA A 127 11.23 -12.67 2.74
N LEU A 128 10.04 -12.81 3.35
CA LEU A 128 8.92 -11.90 3.13
C LEU A 128 9.18 -10.51 3.70
N LEU A 129 9.67 -10.42 4.95
CA LEU A 129 9.98 -9.14 5.60
C LEU A 129 10.93 -8.28 4.77
N PHE A 130 11.91 -8.90 4.10
CA PHE A 130 12.90 -8.18 3.30
C PHE A 130 12.66 -8.20 1.79
N ALA A 131 11.52 -8.73 1.34
CA ALA A 131 11.08 -8.53 -0.04
C ALA A 131 10.71 -7.05 -0.25
N LEU A 132 11.35 -6.38 -1.22
CA LEU A 132 11.27 -4.93 -1.39
C LEU A 132 9.81 -4.45 -1.49
N GLN A 133 8.99 -5.12 -2.31
CA GLN A 133 7.59 -4.75 -2.50
C GLN A 133 6.78 -4.86 -1.21
N PHE A 134 6.98 -5.93 -0.43
CA PHE A 134 6.24 -6.14 0.81
C PHE A 134 6.51 -5.02 1.82
N THR A 135 7.80 -4.76 2.11
CA THR A 135 8.19 -3.76 3.11
C THR A 135 7.81 -2.35 2.65
N PHE A 136 7.99 -2.04 1.36
CA PHE A 136 7.58 -0.75 0.80
C PHE A 136 6.07 -0.51 0.97
N GLN A 137 5.25 -1.48 0.59
CA GLN A 137 3.79 -1.35 0.67
C GLN A 137 3.28 -1.38 2.12
N ALA A 138 3.89 -2.18 3.00
CA ALA A 138 3.53 -2.25 4.42
C ALA A 138 3.69 -0.91 5.15
N ARG A 139 4.56 -0.02 4.65
CA ARG A 139 4.85 1.31 5.20
C ARG A 139 4.03 2.43 4.55
N ARG A 140 3.03 2.07 3.75
CA ARG A 140 2.12 3.01 3.09
C ARG A 140 0.68 2.77 3.53
N ALA A 141 -0.06 3.86 3.68
CA ALA A 141 -1.49 3.79 3.99
C ALA A 141 -2.29 3.49 2.71
N GLN A 142 -2.14 2.28 2.21
CA GLN A 142 -2.85 1.79 1.03
C GLN A 142 -3.72 0.57 1.39
N ILE A 143 -4.71 0.28 0.54
CA ILE A 143 -5.61 -0.86 0.74
C ILE A 143 -4.86 -2.19 0.58
N ASP A 144 -3.75 -2.19 -0.17
CA ASP A 144 -3.03 -3.39 -0.58
C ASP A 144 -2.47 -4.20 0.59
N PRO A 145 -1.82 -3.64 1.63
CA PRO A 145 -1.39 -4.40 2.81
C PRO A 145 -2.55 -5.09 3.54
N LEU A 146 -3.70 -4.42 3.64
CA LEU A 146 -4.90 -5.00 4.24
C LEU A 146 -5.46 -6.16 3.39
N LEU A 147 -5.52 -6.00 2.07
CA LEU A 147 -5.91 -7.06 1.16
C LEU A 147 -4.97 -8.27 1.27
N VAL A 148 -3.65 -8.04 1.30
CA VAL A 148 -2.64 -9.10 1.48
C VAL A 148 -2.87 -9.87 2.77
N PHE A 149 -3.15 -9.17 3.87
CA PHE A 149 -3.49 -9.80 5.14
C PHE A 149 -4.76 -10.64 5.04
N CYS A 150 -5.85 -10.10 4.49
CA CYS A 150 -7.11 -10.82 4.32
C CYS A 150 -6.94 -12.07 3.45
N VAL A 151 -6.24 -11.97 2.32
CA VAL A 151 -5.97 -13.10 1.42
C VAL A 151 -5.08 -14.14 2.12
N THR A 152 -4.02 -13.70 2.82
CA THR A 152 -3.12 -14.61 3.54
C THR A 152 -3.85 -15.32 4.69
N LEU A 153 -4.71 -14.63 5.43
CA LEU A 153 -5.53 -15.20 6.50
C LEU A 153 -6.54 -16.21 5.94
N SER A 154 -7.15 -15.89 4.79
CA SER A 154 -8.05 -16.82 4.10
C SER A 154 -7.33 -18.10 3.70
N LEU A 155 -6.18 -17.97 3.00
CA LEU A 155 -5.36 -19.13 2.62
C LEU A 155 -4.88 -19.92 3.83
N TYR A 156 -4.47 -19.22 4.90
CA TYR A 156 -4.08 -19.87 6.14
C TYR A 156 -5.20 -20.73 6.73
N GLY A 157 -6.41 -20.18 6.81
CA GLY A 157 -7.58 -20.89 7.35
C GLY A 157 -7.95 -22.12 6.50
N LEU A 158 -8.02 -21.94 5.18
CA LEU A 158 -8.38 -23.00 4.24
C LEU A 158 -7.30 -24.10 4.18
N LEU A 159 -6.03 -23.76 4.05
CA LEU A 159 -4.93 -24.73 4.02
C LEU A 159 -4.80 -25.48 5.35
N ARG A 160 -5.01 -24.80 6.47
CA ARG A 160 -4.99 -25.45 7.78
C ARG A 160 -6.10 -26.48 7.94
N HIS A 161 -7.32 -26.18 7.47
CA HIS A 161 -8.43 -27.13 7.49
C HIS A 161 -8.17 -28.32 6.56
N LEU A 162 -7.75 -28.07 5.33
CA LEU A 162 -7.54 -29.07 4.29
C LEU A 162 -6.33 -29.98 4.54
N LEU A 163 -5.23 -29.45 5.09
CA LEU A 163 -3.96 -30.17 5.22
C LEU A 163 -3.64 -30.62 6.64
N ARG A 164 -4.18 -29.96 7.67
CA ARG A 164 -3.87 -30.22 9.08
C ARG A 164 -5.11 -30.41 9.95
N GLY A 165 -6.33 -30.28 9.33
CA GLY A 165 -7.62 -30.39 10.01
C GLY A 165 -8.07 -31.81 10.30
N PRO A 166 -9.36 -31.93 10.73
CA PRO A 166 -10.40 -30.90 10.63
C PRO A 166 -10.23 -29.76 11.65
N ALA A 167 -10.39 -28.51 11.17
CA ALA A 167 -10.33 -27.29 11.98
C ALA A 167 -11.41 -26.32 11.51
N ILE A 168 -12.66 -26.56 11.93
CA ILE A 168 -13.83 -25.89 11.37
C ILE A 168 -13.82 -24.36 11.62
N GLY A 169 -13.38 -23.90 12.77
CA GLY A 169 -13.25 -22.47 13.05
C GLY A 169 -12.27 -21.76 12.11
N TRP A 170 -11.20 -22.45 11.70
CA TRP A 170 -10.26 -21.90 10.70
C TRP A 170 -10.83 -21.95 9.28
N TRP A 171 -11.69 -22.92 8.98
CA TRP A 171 -12.45 -22.94 7.73
C TRP A 171 -13.34 -21.71 7.61
N TRP A 172 -14.17 -21.44 8.61
CA TRP A 172 -15.04 -20.27 8.63
C TRP A 172 -14.25 -18.96 8.58
N LEU A 173 -13.18 -18.87 9.40
CA LEU A 173 -12.33 -17.68 9.39
C LEU A 173 -11.67 -17.46 8.02
N GLY A 174 -11.27 -18.52 7.33
CA GLY A 174 -10.71 -18.44 5.97
C GLY A 174 -11.71 -17.88 4.97
N TRP A 175 -12.96 -18.35 5.01
CA TRP A 175 -14.03 -17.82 4.16
C TRP A 175 -14.39 -16.37 4.52
N ALA A 176 -14.55 -16.06 5.81
CA ALA A 176 -14.84 -14.72 6.29
C ALA A 176 -13.74 -13.72 5.91
N ALA A 177 -12.47 -14.13 6.00
CA ALA A 177 -11.34 -13.29 5.59
C ALA A 177 -11.34 -12.99 4.09
N ALA A 178 -11.78 -13.94 3.23
CA ALA A 178 -12.01 -13.66 1.82
C ALA A 178 -13.11 -12.61 1.63
N GLY A 179 -14.21 -12.70 2.37
CA GLY A 179 -15.29 -11.71 2.37
C GLY A 179 -14.83 -10.32 2.87
N LEU A 180 -14.02 -10.27 3.94
CA LEU A 180 -13.36 -9.02 4.37
C LEU A 180 -12.46 -8.45 3.27
N GLY A 181 -11.74 -9.29 2.54
CA GLY A 181 -10.96 -8.87 1.38
C GLY A 181 -11.81 -8.27 0.26
N VAL A 182 -13.06 -8.71 0.09
CA VAL A 182 -14.01 -8.10 -0.85
C VAL A 182 -14.36 -6.68 -0.40
N ILE A 183 -14.71 -6.47 0.86
CA ILE A 183 -15.01 -5.11 1.37
C ILE A 183 -13.75 -4.27 1.63
N ALA A 184 -12.54 -4.83 1.44
CA ALA A 184 -11.31 -4.04 1.37
C ALA A 184 -11.08 -3.48 -0.04
N LYS A 185 -11.14 -4.34 -1.09
CA LYS A 185 -10.75 -3.93 -2.46
C LYS A 185 -11.59 -4.55 -3.59
N GLY A 186 -12.62 -5.35 -3.29
CA GLY A 186 -13.43 -6.06 -4.28
C GLY A 186 -12.87 -7.43 -4.70
N VAL A 187 -11.55 -7.60 -4.74
CA VAL A 187 -10.86 -8.81 -5.28
C VAL A 187 -10.49 -9.86 -4.22
N GLY A 188 -10.98 -9.74 -2.98
CA GLY A 188 -10.66 -10.69 -1.91
C GLY A 188 -11.06 -12.14 -2.19
N ILE A 189 -12.04 -12.35 -3.06
CA ILE A 189 -12.50 -13.66 -3.52
C ILE A 189 -11.39 -14.51 -4.16
N ILE A 190 -10.31 -13.89 -4.67
CA ILE A 190 -9.18 -14.62 -5.27
C ILE A 190 -8.55 -15.63 -4.32
N ALA A 191 -8.65 -15.43 -3.00
CA ALA A 191 -8.16 -16.40 -2.01
C ALA A 191 -8.83 -17.77 -2.18
N LEU A 192 -10.11 -17.80 -2.57
CA LEU A 192 -10.88 -19.02 -2.76
C LEU A 192 -10.44 -19.83 -3.99
N LEU A 193 -9.63 -19.26 -4.90
CA LEU A 193 -9.04 -20.01 -6.03
C LEU A 193 -8.21 -21.22 -5.56
N VAL A 194 -7.75 -21.26 -4.29
CA VAL A 194 -7.07 -22.43 -3.72
C VAL A 194 -7.95 -23.68 -3.67
N LEU A 195 -9.26 -23.51 -3.69
CA LEU A 195 -10.22 -24.62 -3.75
C LEU A 195 -10.14 -25.39 -5.08
N ILE A 196 -9.71 -24.74 -6.17
CA ILE A 196 -9.55 -25.39 -7.48
C ILE A 196 -8.46 -26.48 -7.41
N PRO A 197 -7.19 -26.19 -7.07
CA PRO A 197 -6.18 -27.23 -6.91
C PRO A 197 -6.52 -28.22 -5.77
N ALA A 198 -7.26 -27.79 -4.73
CA ALA A 198 -7.74 -28.70 -3.68
C ALA A 198 -8.74 -29.72 -4.23
N THR A 199 -9.71 -29.28 -5.04
CA THR A 199 -10.69 -30.18 -5.67
C THR A 199 -10.00 -31.19 -6.59
N VAL A 200 -9.00 -30.77 -7.36
CA VAL A 200 -8.21 -31.69 -8.22
C VAL A 200 -7.50 -32.75 -7.38
N ALA A 201 -6.85 -32.34 -6.27
CA ALA A 201 -6.13 -33.26 -5.39
C ALA A 201 -7.10 -34.25 -4.70
N LEU A 202 -8.27 -33.79 -4.27
CA LEU A 202 -9.33 -34.63 -3.67
C LEU A 202 -9.91 -35.62 -4.68
N TRP A 203 -10.26 -35.14 -5.90
CA TRP A 203 -10.79 -36.01 -6.94
C TRP A 203 -9.81 -37.11 -7.36
N ARG A 204 -8.51 -36.80 -7.36
CA ARG A 204 -7.44 -37.76 -7.65
C ARG A 204 -6.99 -38.57 -6.44
N ASN A 205 -7.64 -38.44 -5.29
CA ASN A 205 -7.32 -39.13 -4.04
C ASN A 205 -5.84 -38.99 -3.64
N TRP A 206 -5.27 -37.77 -3.76
CA TRP A 206 -3.88 -37.56 -3.36
C TRP A 206 -3.73 -37.64 -1.84
N PRO A 207 -2.59 -38.17 -1.33
CA PRO A 207 -2.37 -38.26 0.09
C PRO A 207 -2.15 -36.87 0.72
N GLY A 208 -2.52 -36.76 2.01
CA GLY A 208 -2.23 -35.56 2.82
C GLY A 208 -3.25 -34.42 2.69
N ILE A 209 -4.31 -34.57 1.90
CA ILE A 209 -5.45 -33.66 1.87
C ILE A 209 -6.69 -34.34 2.46
N ARG A 210 -7.53 -33.56 3.13
CA ARG A 210 -8.78 -34.04 3.74
C ARG A 210 -9.98 -33.33 3.10
N ALA A 211 -10.96 -34.15 2.68
CA ALA A 211 -12.22 -33.63 2.15
C ALA A 211 -13.02 -32.93 3.26
N PRO A 212 -13.46 -31.68 3.04
CA PRO A 212 -14.44 -31.06 3.91
C PRO A 212 -15.75 -31.87 3.89
N ARG A 213 -16.44 -31.97 5.05
CA ARG A 213 -17.77 -32.56 5.08
C ARG A 213 -18.74 -31.70 4.27
N TRP A 214 -19.81 -32.29 3.74
CA TRP A 214 -20.75 -31.58 2.86
C TRP A 214 -21.31 -30.28 3.48
N HIS A 215 -21.63 -30.28 4.79
CA HIS A 215 -22.16 -29.14 5.52
C HIS A 215 -21.13 -28.01 5.79
N HIS A 216 -19.82 -28.27 5.60
CA HIS A 216 -18.79 -27.23 5.70
C HIS A 216 -18.90 -26.23 4.55
N TRP A 217 -19.39 -26.65 3.37
CA TRP A 217 -19.49 -25.79 2.22
C TRP A 217 -20.53 -24.65 2.39
N PRO A 218 -21.82 -24.94 2.71
CA PRO A 218 -22.80 -23.87 2.92
C PRO A 218 -22.44 -22.97 4.10
N THR A 219 -21.87 -23.52 5.20
CA THR A 219 -21.42 -22.69 6.32
C THR A 219 -20.20 -21.84 5.98
N GLY A 220 -19.31 -22.31 5.08
CA GLY A 220 -18.23 -21.50 4.50
C GLY A 220 -18.76 -20.34 3.68
N VAL A 221 -19.69 -20.63 2.75
CA VAL A 221 -20.33 -19.57 1.93
C VAL A 221 -21.01 -18.55 2.81
N LEU A 222 -21.73 -18.98 3.86
CA LEU A 222 -22.35 -18.06 4.82
C LEU A 222 -21.30 -17.18 5.52
N ALA A 223 -20.17 -17.78 5.97
CA ALA A 223 -19.07 -17.03 6.57
C ALA A 223 -18.43 -16.02 5.62
N PHE A 224 -18.33 -16.34 4.32
CA PHE A 224 -17.87 -15.42 3.29
C PHE A 224 -18.83 -14.24 3.10
N LEU A 225 -20.12 -14.53 3.02
CA LEU A 225 -21.14 -13.51 2.79
C LEU A 225 -21.35 -12.60 3.99
N LEU A 226 -21.14 -13.09 5.21
CA LEU A 226 -21.43 -12.35 6.45
C LEU A 226 -20.81 -10.94 6.48
N PRO A 227 -19.50 -10.73 6.27
CA PRO A 227 -18.92 -9.39 6.28
C PRO A 227 -19.43 -8.52 5.11
N ILE A 228 -19.71 -9.11 3.96
CA ILE A 228 -20.23 -8.39 2.78
C ILE A 228 -21.65 -7.89 3.06
N LEU A 229 -22.50 -8.75 3.60
CA LEU A 229 -23.89 -8.41 3.94
C LEU A 229 -23.97 -7.45 5.13
N ALA A 230 -23.07 -7.60 6.12
CA ALA A 230 -23.04 -6.69 7.28
C ALA A 230 -22.81 -5.21 6.88
N TRP A 231 -22.14 -4.96 5.78
CA TRP A 231 -22.01 -3.62 5.19
C TRP A 231 -23.04 -3.35 4.10
N GLY A 232 -23.22 -4.28 3.17
CA GLY A 232 -24.01 -4.07 1.96
C GLY A 232 -25.52 -3.93 2.24
N VAL A 233 -26.05 -4.71 3.19
CA VAL A 233 -27.48 -4.66 3.52
C VAL A 233 -27.89 -3.32 4.15
N PRO A 234 -27.23 -2.82 5.22
CA PRO A 234 -27.53 -1.48 5.74
C PRO A 234 -27.39 -0.39 4.69
N MET A 235 -26.36 -0.44 3.85
CA MET A 235 -26.15 0.50 2.75
C MET A 235 -27.36 0.51 1.80
N LEU A 236 -27.78 -0.65 1.29
CA LEU A 236 -28.90 -0.75 0.34
C LEU A 236 -30.23 -0.34 0.95
N LEU A 237 -30.50 -0.74 2.19
CA LEU A 237 -31.73 -0.34 2.88
C LEU A 237 -31.82 1.19 3.07
N THR A 238 -30.70 1.83 3.43
CA THR A 238 -30.64 3.29 3.56
C THR A 238 -30.84 3.99 2.21
N VAL A 239 -30.21 3.49 1.14
CA VAL A 239 -30.40 4.03 -0.23
C VAL A 239 -31.86 3.94 -0.66
N GLN A 240 -32.53 2.80 -0.41
CA GLN A 240 -33.92 2.61 -0.76
C GLN A 240 -34.86 3.51 0.06
N ALA A 241 -34.59 3.66 1.36
CA ALA A 241 -35.40 4.44 2.26
C ALA A 241 -35.27 5.97 2.04
N SER A 242 -34.08 6.45 1.62
CA SER A 242 -33.82 7.88 1.47
C SER A 242 -34.44 8.49 0.21
N GLY A 243 -34.57 7.72 -0.89
CA GLY A 243 -34.93 8.23 -2.20
C GLY A 243 -33.94 9.24 -2.81
N ASP A 244 -32.78 9.46 -2.18
CA ASP A 244 -31.78 10.43 -2.61
C ASP A 244 -31.04 9.92 -3.88
N PRO A 245 -31.09 10.67 -5.01
CA PRO A 245 -30.40 10.31 -6.24
C PRO A 245 -28.88 10.18 -6.06
N ALA A 246 -28.27 10.96 -5.17
CA ALA A 246 -26.83 10.90 -4.92
C ALA A 246 -26.42 9.59 -4.22
N LEU A 247 -27.21 9.10 -3.28
CA LEU A 247 -27.03 7.79 -2.65
C LEU A 247 -27.27 6.63 -3.62
N GLN A 248 -28.25 6.76 -4.52
CA GLN A 248 -28.48 5.78 -5.59
C GLN A 248 -27.29 5.72 -6.55
N ALA A 249 -26.74 6.87 -6.96
CA ALA A 249 -25.55 6.96 -7.79
C ALA A 249 -24.31 6.34 -7.09
N TYR A 250 -24.14 6.57 -5.78
CA TYR A 250 -23.12 5.93 -4.95
C TYR A 250 -23.22 4.40 -5.00
N ALA A 251 -24.40 3.85 -4.70
CA ALA A 251 -24.64 2.40 -4.68
C ALA A 251 -24.38 1.76 -6.06
N ASN A 252 -24.91 2.36 -7.12
CA ASN A 252 -24.70 1.90 -8.49
C ASN A 252 -23.21 1.90 -8.88
N ASN A 253 -22.47 2.95 -8.51
CA ASN A 253 -21.03 3.02 -8.81
C ASN A 253 -20.27 1.91 -8.09
N ILE A 254 -20.44 1.74 -6.77
CA ILE A 254 -19.64 0.80 -6.00
C ILE A 254 -19.96 -0.66 -6.31
N LEU A 255 -21.23 -0.99 -6.61
CA LEU A 255 -21.65 -2.36 -6.90
C LEU A 255 -21.35 -2.79 -8.32
N PHE A 256 -21.57 -1.94 -9.32
CA PHE A 256 -21.50 -2.32 -10.73
C PHE A 256 -20.25 -1.77 -11.44
N LYS A 257 -19.97 -0.47 -11.34
CA LYS A 257 -18.86 0.17 -12.06
C LYS A 257 -17.50 -0.26 -11.52
N GLN A 258 -17.33 -0.30 -10.21
CA GLN A 258 -16.07 -0.67 -9.58
C GLN A 258 -15.81 -2.18 -9.55
N THR A 259 -16.84 -3.01 -9.60
CA THR A 259 -16.70 -4.47 -9.49
C THR A 259 -16.65 -5.15 -10.86
N GLY A 260 -17.59 -4.85 -11.77
CA GLY A 260 -17.71 -5.52 -13.08
C GLY A 260 -16.97 -4.82 -14.20
N GLN A 261 -17.25 -3.54 -14.45
CA GLN A 261 -16.73 -2.82 -15.61
C GLN A 261 -15.20 -2.60 -15.54
N ARG A 262 -14.68 -2.37 -14.33
CA ARG A 262 -13.23 -2.12 -14.14
C ARG A 262 -12.36 -3.34 -14.43
N TYR A 263 -12.89 -4.55 -14.28
CA TYR A 263 -12.16 -5.78 -14.62
C TYR A 263 -12.24 -6.09 -16.11
N ALA A 264 -13.41 -5.91 -16.73
CA ALA A 264 -13.67 -6.25 -18.12
C ALA A 264 -13.14 -5.21 -19.12
N ALA A 265 -13.20 -3.91 -18.77
CA ALA A 265 -12.72 -2.82 -19.61
C ALA A 265 -11.85 -1.86 -18.78
N ALA A 266 -10.56 -2.22 -18.63
CA ALA A 266 -9.61 -1.34 -17.95
C ALA A 266 -9.34 -0.11 -18.82
N TRP A 267 -9.76 1.07 -18.36
CA TRP A 267 -9.65 2.36 -19.05
C TRP A 267 -8.24 2.98 -18.91
N HIS A 268 -7.45 2.48 -17.93
CA HIS A 268 -6.13 2.99 -17.61
C HIS A 268 -5.16 1.85 -17.29
N HIS A 269 -3.85 2.13 -17.36
CA HIS A 269 -2.76 1.22 -16.99
C HIS A 269 -2.63 -0.02 -17.90
N HIS A 270 -2.85 0.15 -19.20
CA HIS A 270 -2.55 -0.91 -20.17
C HIS A 270 -1.07 -1.29 -20.08
N GLN A 271 -0.80 -2.59 -19.86
CA GLN A 271 0.55 -3.13 -19.74
C GLN A 271 0.65 -4.45 -20.52
N PRO A 272 1.85 -4.79 -21.04
CA PRO A 272 2.05 -6.02 -21.80
C PRO A 272 1.85 -7.26 -20.93
N TRP A 273 1.65 -8.43 -21.57
CA TRP A 273 1.39 -9.69 -20.87
C TRP A 273 2.53 -10.11 -19.92
N TRP A 274 3.77 -9.77 -20.23
CA TRP A 274 4.97 -10.08 -19.44
C TRP A 274 5.23 -9.12 -18.26
N TYR A 275 4.43 -8.08 -18.09
CA TYR A 275 4.61 -7.02 -17.08
C TYR A 275 4.87 -7.58 -15.67
N PHE A 276 4.08 -8.56 -15.24
CA PHE A 276 4.25 -9.14 -13.91
C PHE A 276 5.55 -9.93 -13.75
N GLY A 277 6.11 -10.47 -14.84
CA GLY A 277 7.46 -11.05 -14.82
C GLY A 277 8.52 -10.02 -14.41
N GLY A 278 8.45 -8.81 -14.97
CA GLY A 278 9.32 -7.70 -14.57
C GLY A 278 9.13 -7.29 -13.11
N VAL A 279 7.88 -7.23 -12.63
CA VAL A 279 7.56 -6.93 -11.23
C VAL A 279 8.15 -7.98 -10.29
N ILE A 280 7.99 -9.27 -10.58
CA ILE A 280 8.55 -10.37 -9.78
C ILE A 280 10.07 -10.26 -9.72
N LEU A 281 10.73 -10.06 -10.86
CA LEU A 281 12.19 -10.01 -10.93
C LEU A 281 12.79 -8.78 -10.24
N SER A 282 12.09 -7.64 -10.20
CA SER A 282 12.60 -6.40 -9.62
C SER A 282 12.12 -6.15 -8.19
N GLN A 283 10.82 -6.35 -7.92
CA GLN A 283 10.22 -5.95 -6.65
C GLN A 283 10.15 -7.07 -5.60
N TRP A 284 10.23 -8.36 -6.02
CA TRP A 284 10.32 -9.48 -5.09
C TRP A 284 11.77 -9.80 -4.68
N LEU A 285 12.73 -8.93 -5.05
CA LEU A 285 14.09 -9.01 -4.56
C LEU A 285 14.14 -8.81 -3.03
N PRO A 286 15.08 -9.45 -2.32
CA PRO A 286 16.04 -10.44 -2.81
C PRO A 286 15.47 -11.88 -2.85
N ALA A 287 14.22 -12.12 -2.41
CA ALA A 287 13.64 -13.46 -2.29
C ALA A 287 13.65 -14.23 -3.63
N VAL A 288 13.34 -13.56 -4.74
CA VAL A 288 13.31 -14.16 -6.08
C VAL A 288 14.66 -14.72 -6.54
N LEU A 289 15.76 -14.23 -5.99
CA LEU A 289 17.10 -14.74 -6.31
C LEU A 289 17.29 -16.22 -5.97
N ALA A 290 16.49 -16.78 -5.06
CA ALA A 290 16.54 -18.20 -4.73
C ALA A 290 15.78 -19.09 -5.75
N LEU A 291 14.91 -18.51 -6.57
CA LEU A 291 13.96 -19.22 -7.42
C LEU A 291 14.62 -20.29 -8.34
N PRO A 292 15.75 -20.02 -9.05
CA PRO A 292 16.34 -21.01 -9.95
C PRO A 292 16.72 -22.33 -9.27
N TRP A 293 17.07 -22.29 -7.98
CA TRP A 293 17.45 -23.49 -7.20
C TRP A 293 16.27 -24.15 -6.51
N VAL A 294 15.17 -23.42 -6.32
CA VAL A 294 13.96 -23.95 -5.70
C VAL A 294 13.01 -24.56 -6.74
N LEU A 295 12.99 -24.08 -7.98
CA LEU A 295 12.17 -24.62 -9.06
C LEU A 295 12.30 -26.13 -9.27
N PRO A 296 13.52 -26.74 -9.30
CA PRO A 296 13.64 -28.20 -9.39
C PRO A 296 12.99 -28.91 -8.20
N ARG A 297 13.10 -28.34 -6.98
CA ARG A 297 12.46 -28.88 -5.77
C ARG A 297 10.93 -28.85 -5.83
N TRP A 298 10.37 -27.75 -6.36
CA TRP A 298 8.93 -27.67 -6.60
C TRP A 298 8.48 -28.70 -7.63
N ARG A 299 9.24 -28.87 -8.73
CA ARG A 299 8.94 -29.90 -9.75
C ARG A 299 8.94 -31.30 -9.14
N ASP A 300 9.93 -31.63 -8.32
CA ASP A 300 10.03 -32.94 -7.67
C ASP A 300 8.87 -33.15 -6.66
N ALA A 301 8.53 -32.14 -5.87
CA ALA A 301 7.38 -32.18 -4.97
C ALA A 301 6.05 -32.34 -5.73
N LEU A 302 5.88 -31.67 -6.87
CA LEU A 302 4.70 -31.83 -7.73
C LEU A 302 4.60 -33.24 -8.31
N ARG A 303 5.73 -33.83 -8.74
CA ARG A 303 5.79 -35.24 -9.19
C ARG A 303 5.47 -36.22 -8.08
N ALA A 304 5.90 -35.92 -6.86
CA ALA A 304 5.57 -36.68 -5.65
C ALA A 304 4.13 -36.45 -5.15
N ARG A 305 3.34 -35.58 -5.81
CA ARG A 305 1.97 -35.21 -5.44
C ARG A 305 1.89 -34.59 -4.02
N ASP A 306 2.94 -33.86 -3.62
CA ASP A 306 2.95 -33.18 -2.31
C ASP A 306 1.96 -32.00 -2.32
N VAL A 307 0.83 -32.22 -1.66
CA VAL A 307 -0.27 -31.25 -1.58
C VAL A 307 0.15 -29.94 -0.84
N ARG A 308 1.20 -29.99 0.00
CA ARG A 308 1.73 -28.82 0.70
C ARG A 308 2.38 -27.82 -0.26
N VAL A 309 2.87 -28.30 -1.40
CA VAL A 309 3.40 -27.47 -2.50
C VAL A 309 2.33 -27.23 -3.54
N TRP A 310 1.56 -28.28 -3.91
CA TRP A 310 0.54 -28.21 -4.94
C TRP A 310 -0.52 -27.14 -4.71
N LEU A 311 -1.10 -27.07 -3.49
CA LEU A 311 -2.18 -26.12 -3.22
C LEU A 311 -1.73 -24.66 -3.27
N PRO A 312 -0.68 -24.24 -2.53
CA PRO A 312 -0.25 -22.84 -2.56
C PRO A 312 0.38 -22.44 -3.92
N LEU A 313 1.12 -23.35 -4.59
CA LEU A 313 1.68 -23.06 -5.92
C LEU A 313 0.59 -22.99 -6.99
N GLY A 314 -0.37 -23.90 -6.96
CA GLY A 314 -1.53 -23.87 -7.85
C GLY A 314 -2.34 -22.58 -7.68
N TRP A 315 -2.57 -22.16 -6.44
CA TRP A 315 -3.20 -20.88 -6.17
C TRP A 315 -2.39 -19.70 -6.72
N LEU A 316 -1.07 -19.68 -6.49
CA LEU A 316 -0.19 -18.61 -6.96
C LEU A 316 -0.25 -18.49 -8.50
N VAL A 317 -0.20 -19.61 -9.21
CA VAL A 317 -0.31 -19.63 -10.67
C VAL A 317 -1.69 -19.12 -11.13
N LEU A 318 -2.78 -19.60 -10.51
CA LEU A 318 -4.14 -19.15 -10.86
C LEU A 318 -4.32 -17.64 -10.61
N MET A 319 -3.79 -17.11 -9.53
CA MET A 319 -3.81 -15.68 -9.24
C MET A 319 -3.01 -14.88 -10.29
N LEU A 320 -1.80 -15.34 -10.66
CA LEU A 320 -0.99 -14.69 -11.70
C LEU A 320 -1.69 -14.73 -13.07
N VAL A 321 -2.34 -15.83 -13.41
CA VAL A 321 -3.14 -15.96 -14.64
C VAL A 321 -4.34 -15.00 -14.58
N PHE A 322 -5.07 -14.98 -13.48
CA PHE A 322 -6.22 -14.09 -13.30
C PHE A 322 -5.88 -12.61 -13.54
N PHE A 323 -4.82 -12.11 -12.90
CA PHE A 323 -4.39 -10.73 -13.14
C PHE A 323 -3.66 -10.54 -14.47
N GLY A 324 -3.00 -11.57 -14.97
CA GLY A 324 -2.31 -11.55 -16.26
C GLY A 324 -3.25 -11.36 -17.44
N LEU A 325 -4.48 -11.89 -17.36
CA LEU A 325 -5.51 -11.76 -18.38
C LEU A 325 -6.16 -10.36 -18.41
N SER A 326 -6.09 -9.61 -17.30
CA SER A 326 -6.58 -8.23 -17.27
C SER A 326 -5.71 -7.32 -18.13
N SER A 327 -6.33 -6.43 -18.93
CA SER A 327 -5.63 -5.44 -19.75
C SER A 327 -4.95 -4.37 -18.88
N GLY A 328 -5.60 -3.93 -17.80
CA GLY A 328 -5.04 -2.98 -16.85
C GLY A 328 -4.26 -3.68 -15.75
N LYS A 329 -2.96 -3.38 -15.62
CA LYS A 329 -2.06 -4.00 -14.64
C LYS A 329 -1.35 -2.93 -13.80
N ARG A 330 -1.31 -3.18 -12.48
CA ARG A 330 -0.45 -2.44 -11.55
C ARG A 330 0.38 -3.44 -10.75
N GLU A 331 1.58 -3.02 -10.35
CA GLU A 331 2.54 -3.84 -9.60
C GLU A 331 1.94 -4.43 -8.31
N VAL A 332 1.04 -3.71 -7.67
CA VAL A 332 0.38 -4.12 -6.41
C VAL A 332 -0.66 -5.24 -6.59
N TYR A 333 -1.10 -5.54 -7.82
CA TYR A 333 -2.13 -6.58 -8.03
C TYR A 333 -1.62 -7.97 -7.68
N ILE A 334 -0.34 -8.25 -7.90
CA ILE A 334 0.27 -9.54 -7.57
C ILE A 334 0.90 -9.58 -6.16
N LEU A 335 0.83 -8.49 -5.41
CA LEU A 335 1.37 -8.43 -4.05
C LEU A 335 0.80 -9.54 -3.12
N PRO A 336 -0.49 -9.95 -3.18
CA PRO A 336 -1.00 -11.07 -2.38
C PRO A 336 -0.30 -12.41 -2.66
N GLY A 337 0.37 -12.55 -3.78
CA GLY A 337 1.16 -13.75 -4.12
C GLY A 337 2.50 -13.84 -3.40
N LEU A 338 3.05 -12.71 -2.99
CA LEU A 338 4.39 -12.65 -2.39
C LEU A 338 4.50 -13.40 -1.05
N PRO A 339 3.53 -13.36 -0.11
CA PRO A 339 3.53 -14.19 1.08
C PRO A 339 3.56 -15.70 0.76
N VAL A 340 2.79 -16.13 -0.23
CA VAL A 340 2.73 -17.53 -0.66
C VAL A 340 4.01 -17.94 -1.37
N PHE A 341 4.58 -17.06 -2.19
CA PHE A 341 5.88 -17.29 -2.83
C PHE A 341 6.98 -17.50 -1.78
N CYS A 342 7.07 -16.62 -0.77
CA CYS A 342 8.04 -16.76 0.31
C CYS A 342 7.78 -18.02 1.17
N LEU A 343 6.51 -18.36 1.42
CA LEU A 343 6.13 -19.60 2.08
C LEU A 343 6.66 -20.84 1.34
N LEU A 344 6.54 -20.85 0.01
CA LEU A 344 7.03 -21.92 -0.86
C LEU A 344 8.55 -21.97 -0.97
N LEU A 345 9.27 -20.88 -0.72
CA LEU A 345 10.73 -20.88 -0.64
C LEU A 345 11.25 -21.45 0.68
N GLY A 346 10.53 -21.20 1.79
CA GLY A 346 10.97 -21.45 3.16
C GLY A 346 11.64 -22.80 3.42
N PRO A 347 11.04 -23.93 2.98
CA PRO A 347 11.60 -25.28 3.24
C PRO A 347 12.99 -25.51 2.66
N TRP A 348 13.34 -24.81 1.60
CA TRP A 348 14.60 -25.05 0.85
C TRP A 348 15.65 -23.95 1.02
N LEU A 349 15.30 -22.81 1.64
CA LEU A 349 16.25 -21.70 1.80
C LEU A 349 17.49 -22.09 2.60
N ALA A 350 17.35 -22.97 3.62
CA ALA A 350 18.51 -23.46 4.38
C ALA A 350 19.50 -24.26 3.53
N GLU A 351 19.01 -24.97 2.49
CA GLU A 351 19.83 -25.70 1.54
C GLU A 351 20.40 -24.82 0.43
N VAL A 352 19.61 -23.82 -0.02
CA VAL A 352 19.95 -22.95 -1.16
C VAL A 352 20.93 -21.86 -0.78
N LEU A 353 20.74 -21.20 0.36
CA LEU A 353 21.54 -20.04 0.76
C LEU A 353 23.06 -20.33 0.93
N PRO A 354 23.51 -21.54 1.38
CA PRO A 354 24.93 -21.85 1.46
C PRO A 354 25.60 -22.05 0.10
N ARG A 355 24.84 -22.27 -0.99
CA ARG A 355 25.40 -22.54 -2.32
C ARG A 355 26.18 -21.35 -2.87
N ARG A 356 27.17 -21.61 -3.72
CA ARG A 356 28.10 -20.60 -4.25
C ARG A 356 27.39 -19.45 -4.97
N TRP A 357 26.46 -19.76 -5.89
CA TRP A 357 25.78 -18.77 -6.70
C TRP A 357 24.76 -17.92 -5.94
N PRO A 358 23.82 -18.47 -5.14
CA PRO A 358 22.94 -17.66 -4.28
C PRO A 358 23.71 -16.70 -3.37
N ARG A 359 24.84 -17.15 -2.80
CA ARG A 359 25.71 -16.28 -2.00
C ARG A 359 26.31 -15.12 -2.81
N ARG A 360 26.72 -15.38 -4.07
CA ARG A 360 27.24 -14.33 -4.96
C ARG A 360 26.15 -13.34 -5.35
N LEU A 361 24.96 -13.83 -5.70
CA LEU A 361 23.82 -12.99 -6.07
C LEU A 361 23.37 -12.09 -4.91
N LEU A 362 23.28 -12.62 -3.68
CA LEU A 362 22.94 -11.81 -2.51
C LEU A 362 24.01 -10.75 -2.20
N ARG A 363 25.31 -11.07 -2.36
CA ARG A 363 26.37 -10.06 -2.25
C ARG A 363 26.23 -9.00 -3.33
N GLY A 364 26.09 -9.43 -4.59
CA GLY A 364 25.89 -8.52 -5.73
C GLY A 364 24.71 -7.59 -5.53
N PHE A 365 23.57 -8.13 -5.09
CA PHE A 365 22.38 -7.34 -4.75
C PHE A 365 22.68 -6.27 -3.70
N SER A 366 23.30 -6.65 -2.58
CA SER A 366 23.61 -5.71 -1.48
C SER A 366 24.63 -4.65 -1.90
N LEU A 367 25.66 -5.04 -2.66
CA LEU A 367 26.70 -4.12 -3.17
C LEU A 367 26.13 -3.16 -4.21
N LEU A 368 25.31 -3.65 -5.14
CA LEU A 368 24.67 -2.80 -6.15
C LEU A 368 23.71 -1.80 -5.52
N LEU A 369 22.84 -2.27 -4.60
CA LEU A 369 21.91 -1.39 -3.91
C LEU A 369 22.65 -0.35 -3.05
N GLY A 370 23.59 -0.79 -2.22
CA GLY A 370 24.38 0.08 -1.35
C GLY A 370 25.26 1.03 -2.14
N GLY A 371 25.93 0.54 -3.19
CA GLY A 371 26.76 1.35 -4.09
C GLY A 371 25.95 2.41 -4.84
N ALA A 372 24.78 2.05 -5.36
CA ALA A 372 23.92 3.02 -6.03
C ALA A 372 23.46 4.15 -5.08
N LEU A 373 23.10 3.82 -3.84
CA LEU A 373 22.68 4.81 -2.84
C LEU A 373 23.86 5.67 -2.37
N LEU A 374 25.05 5.06 -2.22
CA LEU A 374 26.29 5.77 -1.88
C LEU A 374 26.64 6.79 -2.96
N LEU A 375 26.65 6.35 -4.23
CA LEU A 375 26.97 7.21 -5.37
C LEU A 375 25.93 8.32 -5.55
N ALA A 376 24.63 8.01 -5.42
CA ALA A 376 23.57 9.02 -5.50
C ALA A 376 23.71 10.07 -4.38
N GLY A 377 23.96 9.63 -3.14
CA GLY A 377 24.21 10.53 -2.02
C GLY A 377 25.46 11.38 -2.22
N ALA A 378 26.57 10.78 -2.67
CA ALA A 378 27.81 11.49 -2.96
C ALA A 378 27.65 12.51 -4.10
N ALA A 379 26.92 12.16 -5.16
CA ALA A 379 26.64 13.06 -6.27
C ALA A 379 25.81 14.30 -5.85
N ILE A 380 24.91 14.15 -4.87
CA ILE A 380 24.13 15.28 -4.33
C ILE A 380 25.00 16.13 -3.39
N VAL A 381 25.77 15.50 -2.48
CA VAL A 381 26.52 16.21 -1.45
C VAL A 381 27.80 16.86 -1.97
N PHE A 382 28.51 16.21 -2.90
CA PHE A 382 29.83 16.62 -3.39
C PHE A 382 29.85 16.90 -4.90
N GLY A 383 28.73 16.77 -5.58
CA GLY A 383 28.63 16.92 -7.03
C GLY A 383 28.45 18.38 -7.48
N ASP A 384 28.10 18.54 -8.76
CA ASP A 384 27.85 19.85 -9.34
C ASP A 384 26.65 20.55 -8.69
N PRO A 385 26.79 21.79 -8.18
CA PRO A 385 25.69 22.59 -7.67
C PRO A 385 24.55 22.82 -8.67
N ALA A 386 24.79 22.69 -9.98
CA ALA A 386 23.74 22.77 -11.01
C ALA A 386 22.79 21.56 -10.94
N PHE A 387 23.30 20.37 -10.65
CA PHE A 387 22.49 19.16 -10.46
C PHE A 387 21.63 19.26 -9.19
N GLU A 388 22.19 19.74 -8.10
CA GLU A 388 21.45 20.02 -6.87
C GLU A 388 20.32 21.03 -7.10
N ARG A 389 20.62 22.17 -7.74
CA ARG A 389 19.61 23.18 -8.08
C ARG A 389 18.49 22.63 -8.94
N LYS A 390 18.81 21.80 -9.94
CA LYS A 390 17.79 21.14 -10.78
C LYS A 390 16.88 20.26 -9.94
N LEU A 391 17.44 19.42 -9.04
CA LEU A 391 16.64 18.59 -8.13
C LEU A 391 15.77 19.44 -7.19
N ALA A 392 16.30 20.55 -6.69
CA ALA A 392 15.57 21.48 -5.83
C ALA A 392 14.37 22.07 -6.58
N VAL A 393 14.58 22.62 -7.78
CA VAL A 393 13.51 23.19 -8.60
C VAL A 393 12.48 22.14 -9.01
N ASP A 394 12.92 20.98 -9.53
CA ASP A 394 12.02 19.92 -10.00
C ASP A 394 11.12 19.36 -8.88
N ARG A 395 11.54 19.44 -7.64
CA ARG A 395 10.82 18.93 -6.48
C ARG A 395 10.17 20.02 -5.60
N GLY A 396 10.47 21.30 -5.87
CA GLY A 396 10.03 22.40 -5.01
C GLY A 396 10.66 22.34 -3.61
N LEU A 397 11.93 21.93 -3.54
CA LEU A 397 12.69 21.84 -2.29
C LEU A 397 13.70 22.98 -2.19
N ASP A 398 14.09 23.35 -0.98
CA ASP A 398 15.25 24.20 -0.78
C ASP A 398 16.57 23.40 -0.91
N ALA A 399 17.67 24.11 -1.18
CA ALA A 399 18.97 23.50 -1.35
C ALA A 399 19.42 22.73 -0.08
N ALA A 400 19.13 23.25 1.11
CA ALA A 400 19.50 22.61 2.37
C ALA A 400 18.78 21.26 2.54
N THR A 401 17.51 21.18 2.19
CA THR A 401 16.72 19.93 2.21
C THR A 401 17.28 18.91 1.19
N VAL A 402 17.67 19.34 0.00
CA VAL A 402 18.28 18.45 -1.00
C VAL A 402 19.63 17.91 -0.52
N GLN A 403 20.48 18.79 0.06
CA GLN A 403 21.77 18.40 0.65
C GLN A 403 21.59 17.41 1.81
N ALA A 404 20.64 17.69 2.71
CA ALA A 404 20.33 16.78 3.82
C ALA A 404 19.82 15.42 3.32
N ALA A 405 18.97 15.40 2.28
CA ALA A 405 18.50 14.15 1.66
C ALA A 405 19.67 13.36 1.02
N GLY A 406 20.59 14.06 0.34
CA GLY A 406 21.83 13.49 -0.15
C GLY A 406 22.68 12.87 0.98
N GLY A 407 22.79 13.56 2.10
CA GLY A 407 23.48 13.08 3.31
C GLY A 407 22.85 11.79 3.87
N VAL A 408 21.53 11.70 3.88
CA VAL A 408 20.82 10.47 4.31
C VAL A 408 21.09 9.30 3.33
N LEU A 409 21.07 9.54 2.01
CA LEU A 409 21.39 8.52 1.02
C LEU A 409 22.85 8.05 1.17
N LEU A 410 23.77 8.98 1.40
CA LEU A 410 25.17 8.67 1.69
C LEU A 410 25.30 7.80 2.94
N ALA A 411 24.61 8.13 4.02
CA ALA A 411 24.59 7.35 5.26
C ALA A 411 24.06 5.93 5.04
N ILE A 412 23.00 5.75 4.23
CA ILE A 412 22.49 4.42 3.86
C ILE A 412 23.57 3.64 3.08
N GLY A 413 24.24 4.29 2.14
CA GLY A 413 25.32 3.66 1.36
C GLY A 413 26.51 3.26 2.23
N LEU A 414 26.93 4.11 3.16
CA LEU A 414 27.99 3.81 4.15
C LEU A 414 27.59 2.67 5.09
N TRP A 415 26.32 2.63 5.54
CA TRP A 415 25.80 1.50 6.32
C TRP A 415 25.86 0.19 5.53
N ALA A 416 25.52 0.23 4.24
CA ALA A 416 25.61 -0.94 3.37
C ALA A 416 27.08 -1.39 3.19
N ALA A 417 28.02 -0.46 3.06
CA ALA A 417 29.46 -0.75 2.99
C ALA A 417 29.97 -1.37 4.30
N ALA A 418 29.60 -0.82 5.46
CA ALA A 418 29.90 -1.39 6.77
C ALA A 418 29.30 -2.81 6.92
N SER A 419 28.06 -3.00 6.45
CA SER A 419 27.40 -4.32 6.42
C SER A 419 28.14 -5.32 5.53
N ALA A 420 28.69 -4.85 4.40
CA ALA A 420 29.50 -5.68 3.53
C ALA A 420 30.81 -6.12 4.19
N LEU A 421 31.49 -5.22 4.88
CA LEU A 421 32.71 -5.54 5.63
C LEU A 421 32.44 -6.52 6.79
N ALA A 422 31.40 -6.24 7.59
CA ALA A 422 31.06 -7.05 8.76
C ALA A 422 30.56 -8.45 8.39
N PHE A 423 29.77 -8.56 7.31
CA PHE A 423 29.06 -9.79 6.96
C PHE A 423 29.48 -10.40 5.62
N TRP A 424 30.68 -10.13 5.13
CA TRP A 424 31.17 -10.65 3.84
C TRP A 424 31.05 -12.18 3.71
N ARG A 425 31.32 -12.89 4.81
CA ARG A 425 31.19 -14.36 4.86
C ARG A 425 29.75 -14.86 4.94
N TRP A 426 28.78 -14.02 5.32
CA TRP A 426 27.37 -14.34 5.53
C TRP A 426 26.44 -13.45 4.67
N PRO A 427 26.33 -13.69 3.35
CA PRO A 427 25.60 -12.79 2.45
C PRO A 427 24.12 -12.55 2.80
N ALA A 428 23.44 -13.54 3.41
CA ALA A 428 22.07 -13.34 3.89
C ALA A 428 22.01 -12.31 5.04
N ARG A 429 22.96 -12.36 5.99
CA ARG A 429 23.05 -11.34 7.06
C ARG A 429 23.44 -9.97 6.50
N MET A 430 24.33 -9.94 5.50
CA MET A 430 24.67 -8.71 4.79
C MET A 430 23.44 -8.08 4.16
N ALA A 431 22.62 -8.84 3.42
CA ALA A 431 21.41 -8.34 2.79
C ALA A 431 20.37 -7.85 3.84
N VAL A 432 20.16 -8.63 4.90
CA VAL A 432 19.27 -8.25 6.03
C VAL A 432 19.75 -6.94 6.66
N SER A 433 21.03 -6.80 7.00
CA SER A 433 21.60 -5.58 7.61
C SER A 433 21.48 -4.38 6.67
N THR A 434 21.83 -4.53 5.38
CA THR A 434 21.71 -3.47 4.37
C THR A 434 20.27 -2.97 4.26
N LEU A 435 19.31 -3.89 4.12
CA LEU A 435 17.89 -3.52 4.01
C LEU A 435 17.30 -2.97 5.32
N THR A 436 17.78 -3.46 6.48
CA THR A 436 17.39 -2.87 7.77
C THR A 436 17.84 -1.41 7.86
N GLY A 437 19.10 -1.12 7.56
CA GLY A 437 19.62 0.25 7.55
C GLY A 437 18.87 1.14 6.55
N LEU A 438 18.63 0.63 5.33
CA LEU A 438 17.84 1.34 4.32
C LEU A 438 16.47 1.75 4.88
N TRP A 439 15.69 0.81 5.38
CA TRP A 439 14.32 1.08 5.82
C TRP A 439 14.25 1.94 7.09
N LEU A 440 15.21 1.79 8.01
CA LEU A 440 15.31 2.64 9.19
C LEU A 440 15.63 4.09 8.82
N LEU A 441 16.67 4.31 8.02
CA LEU A 441 17.09 5.66 7.63
C LEU A 441 16.07 6.34 6.71
N VAL A 442 15.43 5.60 5.80
CA VAL A 442 14.31 6.14 5.02
C VAL A 442 13.15 6.55 5.92
N GLY A 443 12.81 5.76 6.94
CA GLY A 443 11.69 6.07 7.83
C GLY A 443 11.99 7.17 8.84
N LEU A 444 13.16 7.12 9.47
CA LEU A 444 13.48 8.00 10.61
C LEU A 444 14.12 9.33 10.18
N ALA A 445 14.75 9.38 8.99
CA ALA A 445 15.45 10.57 8.52
C ALA A 445 14.87 11.11 7.21
N LEU A 446 14.83 10.28 6.13
CA LEU A 446 14.42 10.79 4.81
C LEU A 446 12.94 11.19 4.76
N SER A 447 12.05 10.35 5.33
CA SER A 447 10.61 10.64 5.30
C SER A 447 10.23 11.90 6.06
N PRO A 448 10.69 12.15 7.30
CA PRO A 448 10.42 13.43 7.98
C PRO A 448 10.99 14.63 7.25
N LEU A 449 12.20 14.51 6.69
CA LEU A 449 12.87 15.57 5.95
C LEU A 449 12.07 16.02 4.71
N LEU A 450 11.47 15.08 3.99
CA LEU A 450 10.68 15.33 2.77
C LEU A 450 9.19 15.51 3.06
N ASN A 451 8.78 15.51 4.33
CA ASN A 451 7.37 15.44 4.69
C ASN A 451 6.56 16.62 4.16
N ASP A 452 7.00 17.82 4.47
CA ASP A 452 6.19 19.03 4.26
C ASP A 452 5.95 19.28 2.76
N SER A 453 6.99 19.14 1.92
CA SER A 453 6.86 19.24 0.46
C SER A 453 6.07 18.09 -0.16
N SER A 454 6.24 16.86 0.33
CA SER A 454 5.55 15.67 -0.22
C SER A 454 4.08 15.61 0.17
N SER A 455 3.73 16.04 1.39
CA SER A 455 2.34 16.06 1.87
C SER A 455 1.54 17.27 1.38
N GLY A 456 2.20 18.31 0.85
CA GLY A 456 1.59 19.59 0.52
C GLY A 456 1.33 20.49 1.71
N ARG A 457 1.87 20.15 2.89
CA ARG A 457 1.74 20.96 4.13
C ARG A 457 2.33 22.35 3.96
N ASP A 458 3.49 22.47 3.29
CA ASP A 458 4.13 23.76 3.03
C ASP A 458 3.23 24.70 2.25
N VAL A 459 2.64 24.22 1.17
CA VAL A 459 1.71 25.00 0.34
C VAL A 459 0.51 25.47 1.16
N MET A 460 -0.09 24.58 1.93
CA MET A 460 -1.28 24.92 2.71
C MET A 460 -0.98 25.87 3.87
N ARG A 461 0.18 25.72 4.53
CA ARG A 461 0.64 26.61 5.58
C ARG A 461 0.94 28.02 5.03
N GLU A 462 1.62 28.09 3.89
CA GLU A 462 1.92 29.35 3.24
C GLU A 462 0.64 30.04 2.71
N ALA A 463 -0.30 29.30 2.15
CA ALA A 463 -1.61 29.82 1.79
C ALA A 463 -2.31 30.45 2.98
N GLY A 464 -2.39 29.76 4.11
CA GLY A 464 -3.00 30.27 5.33
C GLY A 464 -2.30 31.53 5.87
N ARG A 465 -0.95 31.57 5.80
CA ARG A 465 -0.15 32.73 6.21
C ARG A 465 -0.44 33.98 5.34
N ILE A 466 -0.59 33.78 4.03
CA ILE A 466 -0.84 34.89 3.07
C ILE A 466 -2.22 35.49 3.26
N ILE A 467 -3.25 34.65 3.43
CA ILE A 467 -4.65 35.13 3.51
C ILE A 467 -5.03 35.61 4.91
N GLY A 468 -4.26 35.21 5.93
CA GLY A 468 -4.52 35.58 7.32
C GLY A 468 -5.69 34.81 7.96
N PRO A 469 -5.92 34.99 9.29
CA PRO A 469 -6.83 34.13 10.07
C PRO A 469 -8.33 34.37 9.78
N GLN A 470 -8.71 35.53 9.25
CA GLN A 470 -10.11 35.92 9.02
C GLN A 470 -10.62 35.54 7.63
N ALA A 471 -9.73 35.10 6.73
CA ALA A 471 -10.11 34.76 5.37
C ALA A 471 -10.60 33.30 5.30
N GLU A 472 -11.53 33.06 4.38
CA GLU A 472 -12.03 31.73 4.01
C GLU A 472 -11.33 31.25 2.74
N LEU A 473 -11.11 29.93 2.66
CA LEU A 473 -10.40 29.28 1.57
C LEU A 473 -11.34 28.42 0.74
N GLY A 474 -11.37 28.63 -0.57
CA GLY A 474 -12.03 27.77 -1.56
C GLY A 474 -10.98 27.01 -2.37
N LEU A 475 -11.21 25.75 -2.66
CA LEU A 475 -10.28 24.87 -3.37
C LEU A 475 -10.85 24.53 -4.77
N VAL A 476 -10.12 24.91 -5.83
CA VAL A 476 -10.47 24.62 -7.24
C VAL A 476 -9.42 23.71 -7.84
N ALA A 477 -9.80 22.70 -8.61
CA ALA A 477 -8.93 21.66 -9.19
C ALA A 477 -7.99 21.01 -8.15
N TRP A 478 -8.48 20.87 -6.94
CA TRP A 478 -7.72 20.47 -5.77
C TRP A 478 -7.40 18.97 -5.75
N LYS A 479 -6.46 18.59 -4.88
CA LYS A 479 -6.11 17.21 -4.57
C LYS A 479 -6.38 16.96 -3.09
N GLU A 480 -6.59 15.70 -2.73
CA GLU A 480 -6.99 15.32 -1.38
C GLU A 480 -6.05 15.84 -0.28
N GLN A 481 -4.73 15.95 -0.58
CA GLN A 481 -3.76 16.52 0.36
C GLN A 481 -4.01 18.01 0.66
N ASN A 482 -4.55 18.78 -0.27
CA ASN A 482 -4.84 20.19 -0.04
C ASN A 482 -5.91 20.35 1.05
N LEU A 483 -7.02 19.63 0.93
CA LEU A 483 -8.07 19.66 1.95
C LEU A 483 -7.61 19.04 3.27
N LEU A 484 -6.84 17.94 3.20
CA LEU A 484 -6.33 17.25 4.39
C LEU A 484 -5.34 18.10 5.20
N MET A 485 -4.49 18.91 4.52
CA MET A 485 -3.46 19.75 5.14
C MET A 485 -3.92 21.21 5.38
N ALA A 486 -5.16 21.55 5.03
CA ALA A 486 -5.70 22.87 5.30
C ALA A 486 -5.68 23.18 6.81
N ASP A 487 -5.29 24.41 7.14
CA ASP A 487 -5.25 24.90 8.53
C ASP A 487 -6.64 25.36 9.05
N ARG A 488 -7.60 25.40 8.14
CA ARG A 488 -8.99 25.83 8.37
C ARG A 488 -9.97 25.04 7.53
N PRO A 489 -11.27 25.05 7.83
CA PRO A 489 -12.29 24.55 6.91
C PRO A 489 -12.17 25.22 5.55
N ALA A 490 -12.23 24.43 4.48
CA ALA A 490 -12.12 24.94 3.12
C ALA A 490 -13.35 24.53 2.29
N ALA A 491 -13.89 25.46 1.51
CA ALA A 491 -14.97 25.21 0.58
C ALA A 491 -14.46 24.39 -0.61
N THR A 492 -15.25 23.41 -1.07
CA THR A 492 -14.93 22.61 -2.26
C THR A 492 -16.08 22.65 -3.25
N PHE A 493 -15.78 22.60 -4.55
CA PHE A 493 -16.74 22.85 -5.63
C PHE A 493 -16.96 21.63 -6.53
N GLY A 494 -16.74 20.43 -5.99
CA GLY A 494 -16.89 19.16 -6.68
C GLY A 494 -15.56 18.58 -7.13
N PHE A 495 -15.12 17.45 -6.51
CA PHE A 495 -13.83 16.82 -6.82
C PHE A 495 -13.81 16.16 -8.19
N MET A 496 -14.93 15.59 -8.61
CA MET A 496 -15.07 14.86 -9.89
C MET A 496 -15.48 15.75 -11.06
N GLN A 497 -15.79 17.00 -10.80
CA GLN A 497 -16.19 17.96 -11.83
C GLN A 497 -14.96 18.49 -12.60
N PRO A 498 -15.10 18.86 -13.88
CA PRO A 498 -14.07 19.55 -14.61
C PRO A 498 -13.60 20.81 -13.90
N ALA A 499 -12.32 21.18 -14.07
CA ALA A 499 -11.74 22.37 -13.42
C ALA A 499 -12.51 23.66 -13.73
N ALA A 500 -13.02 23.80 -14.95
CA ALA A 500 -13.82 24.95 -15.39
C ALA A 500 -15.13 25.08 -14.59
N GLU A 501 -15.86 23.98 -14.37
CA GLU A 501 -17.07 24.00 -13.55
C GLU A 501 -16.78 24.28 -12.07
N GLN A 502 -15.68 23.71 -11.54
CA GLN A 502 -15.22 24.04 -10.19
C GLN A 502 -14.89 25.51 -10.06
N LEU A 503 -14.21 26.09 -11.05
CA LEU A 503 -13.87 27.51 -11.08
C LEU A 503 -15.13 28.37 -11.14
N GLN A 504 -16.11 28.05 -11.99
CA GLN A 504 -17.37 28.79 -12.08
C GLN A 504 -18.08 28.87 -10.71
N ARG A 505 -18.19 27.73 -10.03
CA ARG A 505 -18.81 27.66 -8.69
C ARG A 505 -17.97 28.39 -7.63
N GLY A 506 -16.64 28.27 -7.74
CA GLY A 506 -15.70 28.96 -6.87
C GLY A 506 -15.77 30.48 -7.01
N LEU A 507 -15.88 31.00 -8.23
CA LEU A 507 -16.05 32.43 -8.49
C LEU A 507 -17.41 32.93 -7.98
N ALA A 508 -18.48 32.14 -8.17
CA ALA A 508 -19.80 32.47 -7.59
C ALA A 508 -19.71 32.58 -6.06
N TRP A 509 -19.05 31.62 -5.39
CA TRP A 509 -18.81 31.65 -3.94
C TRP A 509 -17.97 32.86 -3.53
N GLN A 510 -16.91 33.18 -4.26
CA GLN A 510 -16.01 34.30 -3.97
C GLN A 510 -16.71 35.65 -4.06
N ARG A 511 -17.68 35.81 -5.00
CA ARG A 511 -18.46 37.05 -5.16
C ARG A 511 -19.32 37.41 -3.94
N HIS A 512 -19.68 36.43 -3.09
CA HIS A 512 -20.46 36.70 -1.88
C HIS A 512 -19.66 37.48 -0.83
N SER A 513 -18.34 37.29 -0.76
CA SER A 513 -17.46 37.99 0.18
C SER A 513 -16.09 38.23 -0.45
N PRO A 514 -15.97 39.18 -1.39
CA PRO A 514 -14.77 39.35 -2.24
C PRO A 514 -13.49 39.69 -1.44
N ASN A 515 -13.63 40.27 -0.26
CA ASN A 515 -12.50 40.68 0.57
C ASN A 515 -11.96 39.55 1.46
N THR A 516 -12.78 38.56 1.77
CA THR A 516 -12.42 37.46 2.71
C THR A 516 -12.33 36.11 2.02
N HIS A 517 -12.99 35.90 0.88
CA HIS A 517 -12.96 34.65 0.13
C HIS A 517 -11.79 34.60 -0.84
N TRP A 518 -10.93 33.61 -0.68
CA TRP A 518 -9.77 33.36 -1.52
C TRP A 518 -9.88 31.99 -2.20
N LEU A 519 -9.47 31.87 -3.45
CA LEU A 519 -9.39 30.57 -4.14
C LEU A 519 -7.95 30.08 -4.19
N LEU A 520 -7.71 28.82 -3.85
CA LEU A 520 -6.46 28.12 -4.12
C LEU A 520 -6.66 27.18 -5.31
N MET A 521 -5.79 27.29 -6.31
CA MET A 521 -5.85 26.47 -7.53
C MET A 521 -4.49 26.17 -8.10
N GLU A 522 -4.43 25.10 -8.88
CA GLU A 522 -3.25 24.70 -9.63
C GLU A 522 -3.01 25.64 -10.83
N SER A 523 -1.74 25.84 -11.25
CA SER A 523 -1.37 26.70 -12.39
C SER A 523 -2.21 26.41 -13.65
N ASP A 524 -2.43 25.15 -13.95
CA ASP A 524 -3.14 24.72 -15.16
C ASP A 524 -4.66 25.02 -15.12
N ALA A 525 -5.18 25.36 -13.93
CA ALA A 525 -6.58 25.70 -13.72
C ALA A 525 -6.86 27.21 -13.73
N LEU A 526 -5.83 28.06 -13.86
CA LEU A 526 -6.01 29.52 -13.92
C LEU A 526 -6.80 29.97 -15.17
N GLY A 527 -6.58 29.31 -16.31
CA GLY A 527 -7.26 29.61 -17.58
C GLY A 527 -7.09 31.05 -17.99
N THR A 528 -7.99 31.55 -18.86
CA THR A 528 -8.03 32.94 -19.30
C THR A 528 -8.74 33.87 -18.32
N CYS A 529 -9.50 33.30 -17.39
CA CYS A 529 -10.29 34.03 -16.39
C CYS A 529 -9.47 34.72 -15.31
N ILE A 530 -8.29 34.25 -15.02
CA ILE A 530 -7.46 34.75 -13.93
C ILE A 530 -6.28 35.53 -14.49
N ASP A 531 -6.07 36.73 -13.96
CA ASP A 531 -4.87 37.52 -14.23
C ASP A 531 -3.70 36.95 -13.39
N PRO A 532 -2.70 36.27 -14.02
CA PRO A 532 -1.60 35.64 -13.32
C PRO A 532 -0.73 36.63 -12.55
N ASP A 533 -0.65 37.91 -12.98
CA ASP A 533 0.16 38.93 -12.33
C ASP A 533 -0.47 39.40 -11.00
N ARG A 534 -1.78 39.25 -10.86
CA ARG A 534 -2.53 39.59 -9.65
C ARG A 534 -2.76 38.35 -8.76
N ALA A 535 -2.59 37.14 -9.29
CA ALA A 535 -2.62 35.91 -8.52
C ALA A 535 -1.30 35.78 -7.74
N ARG A 536 -1.37 35.25 -6.51
CA ARG A 536 -0.19 35.08 -5.66
C ARG A 536 0.31 33.66 -5.73
N ARG A 537 1.51 33.44 -6.26
CA ARG A 537 2.15 32.12 -6.19
C ARG A 537 2.42 31.75 -4.74
N VAL A 538 1.92 30.58 -4.30
CA VAL A 538 2.08 30.07 -2.95
C VAL A 538 3.31 29.18 -2.83
N GLY A 539 3.49 28.28 -3.78
CA GLY A 539 4.58 27.33 -3.78
C GLY A 539 4.36 26.19 -4.77
N GLN A 540 5.19 25.16 -4.62
CA GLN A 540 5.14 23.96 -5.45
C GLN A 540 5.04 22.72 -4.55
N SER A 541 4.13 21.81 -4.85
CA SER A 541 4.03 20.50 -4.22
C SER A 541 3.71 19.43 -5.25
N ASN A 542 4.42 18.30 -5.21
CA ASN A 542 4.21 17.16 -6.11
C ASN A 542 4.24 17.55 -7.60
N ARG A 543 5.21 18.39 -7.99
CA ARG A 543 5.41 18.93 -9.35
C ARG A 543 4.29 19.86 -9.85
N ARG A 544 3.43 20.36 -8.95
CA ARG A 544 2.32 21.27 -9.26
C ARG A 544 2.56 22.60 -8.59
N ILE A 545 2.36 23.69 -9.32
CA ILE A 545 2.48 25.06 -8.81
C ILE A 545 1.08 25.51 -8.38
N TRP A 546 1.00 26.09 -7.19
CA TRP A 546 -0.25 26.53 -6.58
C TRP A 546 -0.31 28.03 -6.43
N TYR A 547 -1.48 28.60 -6.75
CA TYR A 547 -1.76 30.03 -6.69
C TYR A 547 -2.95 30.33 -5.78
N LEU A 548 -2.85 31.42 -5.02
CA LEU A 548 -3.98 32.06 -4.36
C LEU A 548 -4.52 33.16 -5.24
N VAL A 549 -5.82 33.16 -5.46
CA VAL A 549 -6.53 34.06 -6.34
C VAL A 549 -7.49 34.92 -5.50
N PRO A 550 -7.16 36.21 -5.27
CA PRO A 550 -8.10 37.16 -4.69
C PRO A 550 -9.16 37.58 -5.73
N ALA A 551 -10.30 38.09 -5.28
CA ALA A 551 -11.33 38.57 -6.22
C ALA A 551 -10.82 39.61 -7.24
N ALA A 552 -9.86 40.44 -6.85
CA ALA A 552 -9.25 41.44 -7.72
C ALA A 552 -8.41 40.84 -8.89
N ALA A 553 -8.06 39.55 -8.84
CA ALA A 553 -7.35 38.87 -9.92
C ALA A 553 -8.30 38.24 -10.94
N VAL A 554 -9.61 38.25 -10.71
CA VAL A 554 -10.62 37.74 -11.64
C VAL A 554 -10.93 38.80 -12.67
N ARG A 555 -10.89 38.47 -13.97
CA ARG A 555 -11.24 39.35 -15.07
C ARG A 555 -12.74 39.60 -15.15
N ALA A 556 -13.18 40.79 -15.56
CA ALA A 556 -14.59 41.19 -15.55
C ALA A 556 -15.46 40.30 -16.48
N ASP A 557 -14.90 39.91 -17.62
CA ASP A 557 -15.54 39.17 -18.71
C ASP A 557 -15.27 37.68 -18.65
N CYS A 558 -14.94 37.16 -17.45
CA CYS A 558 -14.62 35.76 -17.25
C CYS A 558 -15.84 34.86 -17.44
N ASP A 559 -15.75 33.94 -18.40
CA ASP A 559 -16.60 32.77 -18.52
C ASP A 559 -15.71 31.50 -18.50
N PRO A 560 -15.62 30.82 -17.37
CA PRO A 560 -14.77 29.60 -17.25
C PRO A 560 -15.19 28.47 -18.20
N LEU A 561 -16.42 28.46 -18.70
CA LEU A 561 -16.94 27.40 -19.58
C LEU A 561 -16.67 27.71 -21.07
N ALA A 562 -16.37 28.94 -21.41
CA ALA A 562 -16.02 29.33 -22.79
C ALA A 562 -14.63 28.82 -23.22
N ASP A 563 -13.70 28.65 -22.27
CA ASP A 563 -12.44 27.96 -22.48
C ASP A 563 -12.70 26.43 -22.44
N GLY A 564 -13.02 25.83 -23.58
CA GLY A 564 -13.28 24.40 -23.67
C GLY A 564 -12.27 23.53 -22.91
N PRO A 565 -12.51 22.23 -22.70
CA PRO A 565 -11.63 21.39 -21.91
C PRO A 565 -10.22 21.46 -22.47
N SER A 566 -9.27 21.97 -21.68
CA SER A 566 -7.84 21.83 -21.97
C SER A 566 -7.54 20.33 -22.13
N PRO A 567 -6.86 19.91 -23.21
CA PRO A 567 -6.65 18.51 -23.59
C PRO A 567 -5.91 17.66 -22.55
#